data_05446ca2302b38b625936a67d88fd008
#
_entry.id   05446ca2302b38b625936a67d88fd008
#
_cell.length_a   1.000
_cell.length_b   1.000
_cell.length_c   1.000
_cell.angle_alpha   90.00
_cell.angle_beta   90.00
_cell.angle_gamma   90.00
#
_symmetry.space_group_name_H-M   'P 1'
#
loop_
_entity.id
_entity.type
_entity.pdbx_description
1 polymer ?
#
loop_
_entity_poly.entity_id
_entity_poly.type
_entity_poly.pdbx_seq_one_letter_code
_entity_poly.pdbx_strand_id
1 'polypeptide(L)'
;KMILYANPHWWYFWKEVAASLGLLGLLLLMVVFGDGWINDSIKFIAGIVFVVIIFATIYAFIGWKTTRFAITDQRVAYQSGIIQRRGVSIPLNRVNNVNFTQSFIARALNNGIVTIESAGETGDSVFENIPDPEKVRTLIFQQVEADEQADSDRNAASLAKAMQQHVPPPPPAAGPSAQERLKALDDLRAQGLVNDAEYDVKRKQILDEL
;
A
#
# COMPACT_ATOMS: atom_id res chain seq x y z
N LYS A 1 7.87 -1.32 -6.34
CA LYS A 1 9.07 -0.43 -6.30
C LYS A 1 9.21 0.15 -4.90
N MET A 2 10.43 0.32 -4.39
CA MET A 2 10.67 0.97 -3.10
C MET A 2 10.68 2.48 -3.31
N ILE A 3 9.91 3.22 -2.50
CA ILE A 3 9.72 4.66 -2.66
C ILE A 3 10.48 5.42 -1.57
N LEU A 4 10.37 4.96 -0.34
CA LEU A 4 11.08 5.51 0.80
C LEU A 4 11.62 4.37 1.68
N TYR A 5 12.86 4.54 2.12
CA TYR A 5 13.48 3.73 3.16
C TYR A 5 14.02 4.67 4.22
N ALA A 6 13.60 4.51 5.44
CA ALA A 6 14.05 5.32 6.56
C ALA A 6 14.39 4.45 7.76
N ASN A 7 15.49 4.78 8.41
CA ASN A 7 15.75 4.31 9.76
C ASN A 7 15.10 5.29 10.75
N PRO A 8 14.72 4.86 11.95
CA PRO A 8 14.25 5.77 12.98
C PRO A 8 15.25 6.89 13.21
N HIS A 9 14.75 8.05 13.60
CA HIS A 9 15.60 9.20 13.91
C HIS A 9 16.56 8.84 15.06
N TRP A 10 17.79 9.39 15.05
CA TRP A 10 18.80 9.15 16.11
C TRP A 10 18.29 9.49 17.52
N TRP A 11 17.24 10.32 17.64
CA TRP A 11 16.51 10.62 18.86
C TRP A 11 15.92 9.37 19.55
N TYR A 12 15.81 8.26 18.83
CA TYR A 12 15.34 6.97 19.36
C TYR A 12 16.12 6.52 20.60
N PHE A 13 17.44 6.68 20.59
CA PHE A 13 18.31 6.21 21.66
C PHE A 13 18.95 7.34 22.50
N TRP A 14 18.57 8.60 22.27
CA TRP A 14 19.18 9.74 23.00
C TRP A 14 18.95 9.65 24.50
N LYS A 15 17.79 9.11 24.95
CA LYS A 15 17.46 8.97 26.37
C LYS A 15 18.43 8.01 27.07
N GLU A 16 18.71 6.88 26.44
CA GLU A 16 19.66 5.89 26.92
C GLU A 16 21.09 6.46 26.94
N VAL A 17 21.47 7.20 25.90
CA VAL A 17 22.78 7.85 25.85
C VAL A 17 22.89 8.96 26.91
N ALA A 18 21.88 9.79 27.05
CA ALA A 18 21.87 10.85 28.06
C ALA A 18 21.91 10.28 29.49
N ALA A 19 21.13 9.23 29.77
CA ALA A 19 21.16 8.53 31.04
C ALA A 19 22.54 7.91 31.33
N SER A 20 23.12 7.28 30.29
CA SER A 20 24.46 6.67 30.36
C SER A 20 25.55 7.72 30.66
N LEU A 21 25.52 8.86 29.96
CA LEU A 21 26.46 9.95 30.15
C LEU A 21 26.28 10.61 31.52
N GLY A 22 25.03 10.79 31.97
CA GLY A 22 24.74 11.33 33.32
C GLY A 22 25.27 10.44 34.43
N LEU A 23 25.04 9.13 34.32
CA LEU A 23 25.53 8.16 35.29
C LEU A 23 27.06 8.03 35.26
N LEU A 24 27.68 8.07 34.09
CA LEU A 24 29.13 8.11 33.92
C LEU A 24 29.73 9.34 34.55
N GLY A 25 29.13 10.53 34.34
CA GLY A 25 29.54 11.79 34.96
C GLY A 25 29.45 11.72 36.48
N LEU A 26 28.37 11.14 37.02
CA LEU A 26 28.22 10.93 38.48
C LEU A 26 29.30 10.00 39.05
N LEU A 27 29.59 8.89 38.35
CA LEU A 27 30.64 7.96 38.77
C LEU A 27 32.03 8.62 38.73
N LEU A 28 32.30 9.38 37.68
CA LEU A 28 33.57 10.16 37.58
C LEU A 28 33.71 11.17 38.69
N LEU A 29 32.65 11.91 39.01
CA LEU A 29 32.58 12.87 40.11
C LEU A 29 32.85 12.15 41.43
N MET A 30 32.23 10.98 41.65
CA MET A 30 32.41 10.19 42.86
C MET A 30 33.83 9.65 43.00
N VAL A 31 34.50 9.28 41.90
CA VAL A 31 35.89 8.82 41.90
C VAL A 31 36.88 9.99 42.15
N VAL A 32 36.63 11.16 41.53
CA VAL A 32 37.54 12.32 41.62
C VAL A 32 37.44 13.04 42.96
N PHE A 33 36.21 13.19 43.48
CA PHE A 33 35.98 13.96 44.73
C PHE A 33 35.84 13.08 45.98
N GLY A 34 35.88 11.77 45.82
CA GLY A 34 35.75 10.79 46.91
C GLY A 34 37.09 10.52 47.64
N ASP A 35 37.95 11.50 47.80
CA ASP A 35 39.25 11.34 48.45
C ASP A 35 39.13 10.74 49.86
N GLY A 36 39.76 9.54 50.02
CA GLY A 36 39.98 8.89 51.28
C GLY A 36 38.84 8.04 51.87
N TRP A 37 37.61 8.13 51.32
CA TRP A 37 36.44 7.39 51.86
C TRP A 37 35.89 6.31 50.91
N ILE A 38 36.35 6.31 49.69
CA ILE A 38 35.88 5.32 48.70
C ILE A 38 36.72 4.04 48.85
N ASN A 39 36.15 3.08 49.52
CA ASN A 39 36.68 1.77 49.65
C ASN A 39 36.85 1.12 48.24
N ASP A 40 37.88 0.29 48.05
CA ASP A 40 38.12 -0.41 46.78
C ASP A 40 36.90 -1.18 46.28
N SER A 41 36.02 -1.65 47.20
CA SER A 41 34.73 -2.23 46.89
C SER A 41 33.80 -1.32 46.13
N ILE A 42 33.76 0.00 46.42
CA ILE A 42 32.91 0.99 45.71
C ILE A 42 33.45 1.26 44.32
N LYS A 43 34.78 1.31 44.16
CA LYS A 43 35.41 1.42 42.83
C LYS A 43 35.12 0.21 41.96
N PHE A 44 35.13 -0.99 42.56
CA PHE A 44 34.79 -2.21 41.86
C PHE A 44 33.31 -2.24 41.38
N ILE A 45 32.38 -1.85 42.28
CA ILE A 45 30.95 -1.70 41.93
C ILE A 45 30.77 -0.67 40.82
N ALA A 46 31.42 0.50 40.90
CA ALA A 46 31.39 1.53 39.89
C ALA A 46 31.88 1.00 38.51
N GLY A 47 32.94 0.18 38.52
CA GLY A 47 33.42 -0.49 37.31
C GLY A 47 32.39 -1.44 36.68
N ILE A 48 31.72 -2.25 37.51
CA ILE A 48 30.62 -3.12 37.02
C ILE A 48 29.49 -2.32 36.41
N VAL A 49 29.03 -1.28 37.08
CA VAL A 49 27.98 -0.37 36.60
C VAL A 49 28.38 0.28 35.27
N PHE A 50 29.62 0.72 35.14
CA PHE A 50 30.14 1.25 33.89
C PHE A 50 30.06 0.26 32.72
N VAL A 51 30.47 -0.99 32.96
CA VAL A 51 30.37 -2.06 31.96
C VAL A 51 28.92 -2.30 31.54
N VAL A 52 27.98 -2.37 32.51
CA VAL A 52 26.55 -2.55 32.23
C VAL A 52 26.00 -1.40 31.36
N ILE A 53 26.40 -0.15 31.65
CA ILE A 53 26.01 1.05 30.87
C ILE A 53 26.50 0.92 29.42
N ILE A 54 27.75 0.49 29.21
CA ILE A 54 28.29 0.28 27.86
C ILE A 54 27.46 -0.77 27.11
N PHE A 55 27.17 -1.90 27.73
CA PHE A 55 26.34 -2.94 27.10
C PHE A 55 24.93 -2.44 26.79
N ALA A 56 24.28 -1.70 27.68
CA ALA A 56 22.97 -1.12 27.46
C ALA A 56 22.98 -0.13 26.27
N THR A 57 24.01 0.71 26.18
CA THR A 57 24.16 1.68 25.08
C THR A 57 24.39 0.96 23.73
N ILE A 58 25.24 -0.06 23.71
CA ILE A 58 25.46 -0.89 22.51
C ILE A 58 24.16 -1.58 22.11
N TYR A 59 23.42 -2.14 23.05
CA TYR A 59 22.13 -2.79 22.78
C TYR A 59 21.12 -1.80 22.17
N ALA A 60 20.98 -0.60 22.72
CA ALA A 60 20.12 0.45 22.20
C ALA A 60 20.53 0.89 20.77
N PHE A 61 21.85 1.02 20.53
CA PHE A 61 22.38 1.35 19.21
C PHE A 61 22.07 0.29 18.16
N ILE A 62 22.24 -1.01 18.52
CA ILE A 62 21.89 -2.12 17.64
C ILE A 62 20.37 -2.11 17.36
N GLY A 63 19.53 -1.87 18.38
CA GLY A 63 18.08 -1.75 18.26
C GLY A 63 17.69 -0.66 17.28
N TRP A 64 18.31 0.48 17.36
CA TRP A 64 18.11 1.58 16.40
C TRP A 64 18.48 1.16 14.97
N LYS A 65 19.61 0.52 14.78
CA LYS A 65 20.10 0.14 13.46
C LYS A 65 19.30 -0.99 12.82
N THR A 66 18.64 -1.84 13.62
CA THR A 66 17.81 -2.96 13.15
C THR A 66 16.35 -2.56 12.88
N THR A 67 15.92 -1.39 13.34
CA THR A 67 14.58 -0.88 13.07
C THR A 67 14.54 -0.21 11.70
N ARG A 68 13.56 -0.57 10.90
CA ARG A 68 13.43 -0.13 9.50
C ARG A 68 11.98 0.21 9.19
N PHE A 69 11.79 1.35 8.52
CA PHE A 69 10.51 1.78 7.98
C PHE A 69 10.64 1.91 6.46
N ALA A 70 9.74 1.33 5.71
CA ALA A 70 9.77 1.36 4.26
C ALA A 70 8.37 1.60 3.68
N ILE A 71 8.28 2.46 2.69
CA ILE A 71 7.09 2.68 1.88
C ILE A 71 7.37 2.13 0.48
N THR A 72 6.49 1.29 0.01
CA THR A 72 6.51 0.76 -1.35
C THR A 72 5.25 1.18 -2.09
N ASP A 73 5.17 0.88 -3.36
CA ASP A 73 3.99 1.12 -4.22
C ASP A 73 2.76 0.28 -3.85
N GLN A 74 2.86 -0.70 -2.95
CA GLN A 74 1.75 -1.59 -2.60
C GLN A 74 1.52 -1.71 -1.10
N ARG A 75 2.51 -1.36 -0.25
CA ARG A 75 2.42 -1.55 1.20
C ARG A 75 3.34 -0.62 1.98
N VAL A 76 2.95 -0.35 3.21
CA VAL A 76 3.82 0.21 4.24
C VAL A 76 4.36 -0.95 5.06
N ALA A 77 5.68 -1.03 5.22
CA ALA A 77 6.35 -2.08 5.98
C ALA A 77 7.18 -1.47 7.10
N TYR A 78 7.03 -1.99 8.30
CA TYR A 78 7.83 -1.64 9.46
C TYR A 78 8.40 -2.91 10.08
N GLN A 79 9.68 -2.87 10.41
CA GLN A 79 10.35 -3.98 11.07
C GLN A 79 11.21 -3.45 12.23
N SER A 80 11.09 -4.08 13.38
CA SER A 80 11.88 -3.73 14.57
C SER A 80 12.30 -4.98 15.33
N GLY A 81 13.30 -4.83 16.20
CA GLY A 81 13.77 -5.85 17.13
C GLY A 81 15.12 -6.46 16.76
N ILE A 82 15.89 -6.78 17.81
CA ILE A 82 17.24 -7.35 17.72
C ILE A 82 17.16 -8.89 17.76
N ILE A 83 16.63 -9.43 18.86
CA ILE A 83 16.51 -10.87 19.10
C ILE A 83 15.16 -11.37 18.57
N GLN A 84 14.09 -10.71 18.96
CA GLN A 84 12.74 -11.00 18.47
C GLN A 84 12.36 -9.94 17.43
N ARG A 85 12.27 -10.34 16.20
CA ARG A 85 11.85 -9.47 15.12
C ARG A 85 10.34 -9.36 15.07
N ARG A 86 9.84 -8.13 15.08
CA ARG A 86 8.43 -7.83 14.86
C ARG A 86 8.33 -7.04 13.57
N GLY A 87 7.43 -7.45 12.69
CA GLY A 87 7.18 -6.78 11.42
C GLY A 87 5.68 -6.53 11.26
N VAL A 88 5.35 -5.31 10.83
CA VAL A 88 3.99 -4.95 10.42
C VAL A 88 4.06 -4.61 8.94
N SER A 89 3.15 -5.16 8.16
CA SER A 89 3.01 -4.86 6.74
C SER A 89 1.55 -4.53 6.45
N ILE A 90 1.29 -3.28 6.11
CA ILE A 90 -0.05 -2.75 5.84
C ILE A 90 -0.16 -2.52 4.34
N PRO A 91 -1.01 -3.25 3.61
CA PRO A 91 -1.32 -2.97 2.22
C PRO A 91 -1.94 -1.58 2.07
N LEU A 92 -1.61 -0.84 1.01
CA LEU A 92 -2.10 0.53 0.80
C LEU A 92 -3.63 0.58 0.68
N ASN A 93 -4.24 -0.42 0.07
CA ASN A 93 -5.70 -0.55 -0.05
C ASN A 93 -6.44 -0.79 1.28
N ARG A 94 -5.72 -0.99 2.39
CA ARG A 94 -6.27 -1.11 3.75
C ARG A 94 -5.98 0.09 4.64
N VAL A 95 -5.29 1.09 4.13
CA VAL A 95 -4.99 2.33 4.86
C VAL A 95 -6.21 3.23 4.79
N ASN A 96 -6.86 3.46 5.93
CA ASN A 96 -8.02 4.35 6.03
C ASN A 96 -7.60 5.79 6.28
N ASN A 97 -6.63 5.98 7.19
CA ASN A 97 -6.15 7.30 7.56
C ASN A 97 -4.70 7.24 8.02
N VAL A 98 -3.99 8.34 7.87
CA VAL A 98 -2.61 8.50 8.35
C VAL A 98 -2.50 9.80 9.12
N ASN A 99 -2.28 9.68 10.41
CA ASN A 99 -2.08 10.80 11.31
C ASN A 99 -0.61 10.91 11.70
N PHE A 100 -0.15 12.12 11.97
CA PHE A 100 1.15 12.32 12.61
C PHE A 100 1.04 13.24 13.79
N THR A 101 1.91 13.04 14.76
CA THR A 101 2.00 13.86 15.97
C THR A 101 3.45 14.24 16.22
N GLN A 102 3.67 15.53 16.44
CA GLN A 102 4.98 16.07 16.79
C GLN A 102 4.86 16.96 18.03
N SER A 103 5.64 16.66 19.07
CA SER A 103 5.84 17.61 20.17
C SER A 103 6.73 18.78 19.71
N PHE A 104 6.80 19.84 20.49
CA PHE A 104 7.62 21.01 20.17
C PHE A 104 9.10 20.64 19.91
N ILE A 105 9.69 19.81 20.78
CA ILE A 105 11.07 19.33 20.63
C ILE A 105 11.20 18.40 19.42
N ALA A 106 10.26 17.48 19.25
CA ALA A 106 10.26 16.56 18.13
C ALA A 106 10.17 17.29 16.78
N ARG A 107 9.40 18.38 16.71
CA ARG A 107 9.30 19.25 15.53
C ARG A 107 10.62 19.96 15.24
N ALA A 108 11.30 20.50 16.26
CA ALA A 108 12.60 21.13 16.07
C ALA A 108 13.66 20.16 15.55
N LEU A 109 13.53 18.88 15.87
CA LEU A 109 14.41 17.80 15.44
C LEU A 109 13.93 17.08 14.17
N ASN A 110 12.84 17.55 13.56
CA ASN A 110 12.20 16.93 12.40
C ASN A 110 11.89 15.44 12.62
N ASN A 111 11.36 15.11 13.79
CA ASN A 111 11.01 13.77 14.24
C ASN A 111 9.55 13.73 14.71
N GLY A 112 8.90 12.56 14.70
CA GLY A 112 7.55 12.43 15.21
C GLY A 112 7.03 10.99 15.24
N ILE A 113 5.74 10.90 15.52
CA ILE A 113 4.98 9.66 15.56
C ILE A 113 4.05 9.66 14.35
N VAL A 114 4.01 8.55 13.61
CA VAL A 114 3.06 8.32 12.54
C VAL A 114 2.12 7.21 12.99
N THR A 115 0.82 7.47 12.94
CA THR A 115 -0.23 6.50 13.24
C THR A 115 -0.98 6.19 11.95
N ILE A 116 -1.02 4.92 11.58
CA ILE A 116 -1.75 4.43 10.42
C ILE A 116 -2.97 3.65 10.90
N GLU A 117 -4.15 4.17 10.60
CA GLU A 117 -5.42 3.51 10.82
C GLU A 117 -5.70 2.57 9.65
N SER A 118 -5.84 1.28 9.93
CA SER A 118 -6.07 0.29 8.89
C SER A 118 -7.36 -0.50 9.11
N ALA A 119 -8.04 -0.84 8.01
CA ALA A 119 -9.18 -1.75 8.03
C ALA A 119 -8.69 -3.18 8.28
N GLY A 120 -8.75 -3.65 9.52
CA GLY A 120 -8.35 -5.01 9.91
C GLY A 120 -8.40 -5.25 11.41
N GLU A 121 -8.13 -6.50 11.83
CA GLU A 121 -8.17 -6.93 13.24
C GLU A 121 -7.10 -6.27 14.13
N THR A 122 -6.04 -5.73 13.55
CA THR A 122 -4.90 -5.15 14.29
C THR A 122 -5.12 -3.69 14.71
N GLY A 123 -6.19 -3.02 14.24
CA GLY A 123 -6.47 -1.63 14.60
C GLY A 123 -5.37 -0.66 14.15
N ASP A 124 -5.13 0.36 14.97
CA ASP A 124 -4.15 1.42 14.68
C ASP A 124 -2.71 0.94 14.87
N SER A 125 -1.88 1.20 13.88
CA SER A 125 -0.44 0.93 13.93
C SER A 125 0.32 2.21 14.20
N VAL A 126 1.01 2.28 15.34
CA VAL A 126 1.78 3.45 15.79
C VAL A 126 3.26 3.23 15.52
N PHE A 127 3.88 4.15 14.81
CA PHE A 127 5.31 4.14 14.46
C PHE A 127 5.97 5.37 15.07
N GLU A 128 6.86 5.14 16.03
CA GLU A 128 7.55 6.19 16.74
C GLU A 128 8.89 6.53 16.10
N ASN A 129 9.36 7.74 16.38
CA ASN A 129 10.68 8.23 15.95
C ASN A 129 10.90 8.20 14.43
N ILE A 130 9.83 8.49 13.69
CA ILE A 130 9.89 8.59 12.23
C ILE A 130 10.46 9.97 11.85
N PRO A 131 11.54 10.02 11.04
CA PRO A 131 12.04 11.27 10.52
C PRO A 131 11.06 11.84 9.49
N ASP A 132 10.87 13.15 9.53
CA ASP A 132 10.02 13.92 8.61
C ASP A 132 8.60 13.30 8.46
N PRO A 133 7.80 13.22 9.56
CA PRO A 133 6.54 12.48 9.57
C PRO A 133 5.47 13.11 8.67
N GLU A 134 5.55 14.42 8.43
CA GLU A 134 4.66 15.11 7.48
C GLU A 134 4.90 14.66 6.05
N LYS A 135 6.17 14.56 5.64
CA LYS A 135 6.55 14.02 4.33
C LYS A 135 6.18 12.56 4.19
N VAL A 136 6.39 11.75 5.23
CA VAL A 136 5.98 10.33 5.25
C VAL A 136 4.47 10.20 5.05
N ARG A 137 3.67 10.99 5.78
CA ARG A 137 2.21 11.04 5.59
C ARG A 137 1.84 11.38 4.14
N THR A 138 2.44 12.47 3.61
CA THR A 138 2.16 12.92 2.24
C THR A 138 2.51 11.83 1.20
N LEU A 139 3.65 11.16 1.36
CA LEU A 139 4.05 10.07 0.48
C LEU A 139 3.11 8.87 0.56
N ILE A 140 2.62 8.52 1.75
CA ILE A 140 1.66 7.42 1.90
C ILE A 140 0.36 7.77 1.17
N PHE A 141 -0.20 8.98 1.36
CA PHE A 141 -1.41 9.39 0.66
C PHE A 141 -1.25 9.42 -0.85
N GLN A 142 -0.13 9.93 -1.36
CA GLN A 142 0.16 9.92 -2.79
C GLN A 142 0.20 8.50 -3.36
N GLN A 143 0.71 7.53 -2.57
CA GLN A 143 0.75 6.14 -3.01
C GLN A 143 -0.62 5.46 -2.92
N VAL A 144 -1.42 5.77 -1.90
CA VAL A 144 -2.81 5.29 -1.79
C VAL A 144 -3.61 5.76 -3.00
N GLU A 145 -3.54 7.06 -3.31
CA GLU A 145 -4.23 7.64 -4.46
C GLU A 145 -3.78 7.04 -5.81
N ALA A 146 -2.46 6.81 -5.96
CA ALA A 146 -1.92 6.18 -7.16
C ALA A 146 -2.34 4.71 -7.30
N ASP A 147 -2.45 3.96 -6.19
CA ASP A 147 -2.91 2.57 -6.18
C ASP A 147 -4.41 2.49 -6.51
N GLU A 148 -5.25 3.34 -5.92
CA GLU A 148 -6.68 3.45 -6.24
C GLU A 148 -6.93 3.80 -7.72
N GLN A 149 -6.13 4.70 -8.26
CA GLN A 149 -6.22 5.09 -9.67
C GLN A 149 -5.83 3.94 -10.60
N ALA A 150 -4.75 3.22 -10.28
CA ALA A 150 -4.33 2.05 -11.02
C ALA A 150 -5.35 0.92 -10.98
N ASP A 151 -6.04 0.71 -9.85
CA ASP A 151 -7.12 -0.28 -9.72
C ASP A 151 -8.36 0.14 -10.49
N SER A 152 -8.72 1.42 -10.48
CA SER A 152 -9.82 1.97 -11.27
C SER A 152 -9.58 1.76 -12.78
N ASP A 153 -8.35 2.06 -13.26
CA ASP A 153 -7.96 1.86 -14.66
C ASP A 153 -8.00 0.38 -15.07
N ARG A 154 -7.54 -0.52 -14.19
CA ARG A 154 -7.62 -1.98 -14.43
C ARG A 154 -9.08 -2.44 -14.53
N ASN A 155 -9.94 -1.95 -13.64
CA ASN A 155 -11.37 -2.29 -13.63
C ASN A 155 -12.06 -1.75 -14.89
N ALA A 156 -11.78 -0.51 -15.30
CA ALA A 156 -12.30 0.08 -16.53
C ALA A 156 -11.86 -0.73 -17.77
N ALA A 157 -10.57 -1.09 -17.84
CA ALA A 157 -10.05 -1.90 -18.94
C ALA A 157 -10.66 -3.30 -18.98
N SER A 158 -10.86 -3.95 -17.83
CA SER A 158 -11.49 -5.26 -17.75
C SER A 158 -12.97 -5.21 -18.16
N LEU A 159 -13.70 -4.15 -17.74
CA LEU A 159 -15.08 -3.93 -18.14
C LEU A 159 -15.21 -3.66 -19.64
N ALA A 160 -14.34 -2.81 -20.21
CA ALA A 160 -14.30 -2.53 -21.65
C ALA A 160 -14.04 -3.81 -22.45
N LYS A 161 -13.13 -4.67 -21.98
CA LYS A 161 -12.85 -5.96 -22.61
C LYS A 161 -14.04 -6.93 -22.52
N ALA A 162 -14.73 -6.98 -21.39
CA ALA A 162 -15.93 -7.78 -21.22
C ALA A 162 -17.08 -7.31 -22.13
N MET A 163 -17.25 -5.98 -22.28
CA MET A 163 -18.21 -5.40 -23.19
C MET A 163 -17.91 -5.72 -24.66
N GLN A 164 -16.65 -5.70 -25.07
CA GLN A 164 -16.24 -6.09 -26.43
C GLN A 164 -16.46 -7.57 -26.71
N GLN A 165 -16.34 -8.44 -25.73
CA GLN A 165 -16.61 -9.88 -25.87
C GLN A 165 -18.09 -10.20 -25.88
N HIS A 166 -18.94 -9.29 -25.39
CA HIS A 166 -20.40 -9.45 -25.33
C HIS A 166 -21.13 -8.64 -26.41
N VAL A 167 -20.46 -8.38 -27.55
CA VAL A 167 -21.19 -7.88 -28.74
C VAL A 167 -22.17 -8.96 -29.11
N PRO A 168 -23.50 -8.72 -29.01
CA PRO A 168 -24.48 -9.70 -29.47
C PRO A 168 -24.18 -10.04 -30.94
N PRO A 169 -24.30 -11.29 -31.37
CA PRO A 169 -24.17 -11.61 -32.77
C PRO A 169 -25.10 -10.68 -33.55
N PRO A 170 -24.66 -10.14 -34.70
CA PRO A 170 -25.53 -9.31 -35.53
C PRO A 170 -26.84 -10.05 -35.73
N PRO A 171 -27.98 -9.36 -35.62
CA PRO A 171 -29.26 -10.01 -35.84
C PRO A 171 -29.16 -10.76 -37.16
N PRO A 172 -29.69 -12.00 -37.25
CA PRO A 172 -29.64 -12.77 -38.49
C PRO A 172 -30.14 -11.86 -39.59
N ALA A 173 -29.35 -11.75 -40.65
CA ALA A 173 -29.68 -10.90 -41.79
C ALA A 173 -31.16 -11.15 -42.13
N ALA A 174 -31.95 -10.10 -42.04
CA ALA A 174 -33.35 -10.20 -42.36
C ALA A 174 -33.43 -10.85 -43.77
N GLY A 175 -34.09 -11.99 -43.88
CA GLY A 175 -34.24 -12.65 -45.14
C GLY A 175 -34.79 -11.68 -46.18
N PRO A 176 -34.64 -11.96 -47.48
CA PRO A 176 -35.07 -11.05 -48.52
C PRO A 176 -36.50 -10.58 -48.26
N SER A 177 -36.68 -9.26 -48.33
CA SER A 177 -38.00 -8.64 -48.11
C SER A 177 -39.07 -9.28 -49.02
N ALA A 178 -40.34 -9.25 -48.61
CA ALA A 178 -41.43 -9.74 -49.45
C ALA A 178 -41.41 -9.13 -50.84
N GLN A 179 -40.99 -7.87 -50.98
CA GLN A 179 -40.81 -7.22 -52.28
C GLN A 179 -39.69 -7.84 -53.10
N GLU A 180 -38.59 -8.19 -52.53
CA GLU A 180 -37.47 -8.86 -53.21
C GLU A 180 -37.85 -10.29 -53.62
N ARG A 181 -38.60 -11.00 -52.76
CA ARG A 181 -39.12 -12.34 -53.08
C ARG A 181 -40.15 -12.31 -54.20
N LEU A 182 -41.04 -11.32 -54.23
CA LEU A 182 -41.98 -11.13 -55.32
C LEU A 182 -41.28 -10.80 -56.64
N LYS A 183 -40.28 -9.91 -56.61
CA LYS A 183 -39.49 -9.57 -57.81
C LYS A 183 -38.71 -10.79 -58.33
N ALA A 184 -38.10 -11.56 -57.46
CA ALA A 184 -37.42 -12.80 -57.87
C ALA A 184 -38.39 -13.82 -58.46
N LEU A 185 -39.63 -13.89 -57.99
CA LEU A 185 -40.67 -14.76 -58.55
C LEU A 185 -41.12 -14.28 -59.93
N ASP A 186 -41.25 -12.95 -60.17
CA ASP A 186 -41.52 -12.37 -61.47
C ASP A 186 -40.40 -12.65 -62.48
N ASP A 187 -39.14 -12.53 -62.04
CA ASP A 187 -37.98 -12.82 -62.88
C ASP A 187 -37.92 -14.30 -63.27
N LEU A 188 -38.27 -15.24 -62.39
CA LEU A 188 -38.36 -16.67 -62.66
C LEU A 188 -39.46 -16.98 -63.64
N ARG A 189 -40.63 -16.30 -63.56
CA ARG A 189 -41.71 -16.43 -64.53
C ARG A 189 -41.30 -15.96 -65.94
N ALA A 190 -40.62 -14.76 -65.99
CA ALA A 190 -40.13 -14.19 -67.26
C ALA A 190 -39.10 -15.10 -67.95
N GLN A 191 -38.35 -15.90 -67.19
CA GLN A 191 -37.39 -16.89 -67.68
C GLN A 191 -38.04 -18.23 -68.06
N GLY A 192 -39.37 -18.37 -67.83
CA GLY A 192 -40.10 -19.62 -68.15
C GLY A 192 -39.80 -20.76 -67.19
N LEU A 193 -39.17 -20.48 -66.02
CA LEU A 193 -38.78 -21.48 -65.04
C LEU A 193 -39.93 -21.87 -64.08
N VAL A 194 -41.01 -21.07 -64.06
CA VAL A 194 -42.20 -21.27 -63.24
C VAL A 194 -43.43 -21.10 -64.11
N ASN A 195 -44.37 -22.05 -64.05
CA ASN A 195 -45.61 -21.94 -64.78
C ASN A 195 -46.63 -21.01 -64.10
N ASP A 196 -47.65 -20.57 -64.79
CA ASP A 196 -48.63 -19.56 -64.28
C ASP A 196 -49.36 -20.05 -63.03
N ALA A 197 -49.68 -21.35 -62.92
CA ALA A 197 -50.35 -21.90 -61.74
C ALA A 197 -49.46 -21.94 -60.54
N GLU A 198 -48.16 -22.21 -60.66
CA GLU A 198 -47.17 -22.22 -59.62
C GLU A 198 -46.83 -20.76 -59.16
N TYR A 199 -46.79 -19.84 -60.12
CA TYR A 199 -46.60 -18.42 -59.83
C TYR A 199 -47.71 -17.87 -58.95
N ASP A 200 -48.98 -18.12 -59.28
CA ASP A 200 -50.13 -17.64 -58.52
C ASP A 200 -50.15 -18.20 -57.07
N VAL A 201 -49.79 -19.44 -56.86
CA VAL A 201 -49.72 -20.08 -55.57
C VAL A 201 -48.58 -19.43 -54.71
N LYS A 202 -47.41 -19.27 -55.31
CA LYS A 202 -46.23 -18.69 -54.60
C LYS A 202 -46.43 -17.22 -54.29
N ARG A 203 -47.02 -16.46 -55.22
CA ARG A 203 -47.33 -15.04 -54.97
C ARG A 203 -48.33 -14.89 -53.85
N LYS A 204 -49.36 -15.68 -53.78
CA LYS A 204 -50.31 -15.65 -52.66
C LYS A 204 -49.65 -15.97 -51.34
N GLN A 205 -48.80 -16.99 -51.32
CA GLN A 205 -48.06 -17.37 -50.13
C GLN A 205 -47.17 -16.25 -49.62
N ILE A 206 -46.45 -15.51 -50.48
CA ILE A 206 -45.62 -14.36 -50.09
C ILE A 206 -46.46 -13.18 -49.59
N LEU A 207 -47.64 -12.99 -50.12
CA LEU A 207 -48.56 -11.93 -49.69
C LEU A 207 -49.28 -12.27 -48.39
N ASP A 208 -49.54 -13.52 -48.10
CA ASP A 208 -50.15 -13.98 -46.84
C ASP A 208 -49.16 -13.94 -45.65
N GLU A 209 -47.87 -13.84 -45.94
CA GLU A 209 -46.77 -13.68 -44.95
C GLU A 209 -46.46 -12.22 -44.61
N LEU A 210 -47.14 -11.22 -45.19
CA LEU A 210 -47.00 -9.79 -44.92
C LEU A 210 -47.89 -9.36 -43.76
#